data_5928c728bb6a2af0838fb7b0082169bf
#
_entry.id   5928c728bb6a2af0838fb7b0082169bf
#
_cell.length_a   1.000
_cell.length_b   1.000
_cell.length_c   1.000
_cell.angle_alpha   90.00
_cell.angle_beta   90.00
_cell.angle_gamma   90.00
#
_symmetry.space_group_name_H-M   'P 1'
#
loop_
_entity.id
_entity.type
_entity.pdbx_description
1 polymer ?
#
loop_
_entity_poly.entity_id
_entity_poly.type
_entity_poly.pdbx_seq_one_letter_code
_entity_poly.pdbx_strand_id
1 'polypeptide(L)'
;MSENILLGITGSIASSKSEILFNLLNQDNDVVLFSTKEGLKYVSENFQNNNKIYSQWEQFEGSPHIDYARWADKVIIYPGTANFISKFAHGLADDLLLSTLLMYDKEIYIAPAMHEEMFMDDKIQKNILNLSDKVTFCGPRFGDLDIGDQGVGRLIEPKELHNILYSKKEKVIVTSGPTSEYIDLSLIHISEPTRPLI
;
A
#
# COMPACT_ATOMS: atom_id res chain seq x y z
N MET A 1 -8.18 12.50 -17.67
CA MET A 1 -8.75 11.27 -18.26
C MET A 1 -9.12 10.39 -17.10
N SER A 2 -10.29 9.75 -17.16
CA SER A 2 -10.69 8.72 -16.21
C SER A 2 -9.71 7.54 -16.29
N GLU A 3 -9.30 6.96 -15.16
CA GLU A 3 -8.47 5.77 -15.09
C GLU A 3 -9.30 4.56 -14.65
N ASN A 4 -8.90 3.39 -15.10
CA ASN A 4 -9.46 2.13 -14.64
C ASN A 4 -8.70 1.66 -13.40
N ILE A 5 -9.33 1.64 -12.25
CA ILE A 5 -8.69 1.33 -10.97
C ILE A 5 -9.20 0.02 -10.39
N LEU A 6 -8.30 -0.89 -10.07
CA LEU A 6 -8.61 -2.04 -9.24
C LEU A 6 -8.26 -1.72 -7.78
N LEU A 7 -9.26 -1.62 -6.92
CA LEU A 7 -9.09 -1.43 -5.48
C LEU A 7 -9.22 -2.78 -4.76
N GLY A 8 -8.12 -3.26 -4.21
CA GLY A 8 -8.04 -4.50 -3.46
C GLY A 8 -8.12 -4.27 -1.95
N ILE A 9 -9.01 -5.00 -1.27
CA ILE A 9 -9.26 -4.91 0.17
C ILE A 9 -8.79 -6.19 0.85
N THR A 10 -7.93 -6.10 1.86
CA THR A 10 -7.45 -7.27 2.62
C THR A 10 -7.94 -7.25 4.07
N GLY A 11 -7.78 -8.36 4.80
CA GLY A 11 -8.40 -8.57 6.10
C GLY A 11 -7.74 -7.80 7.25
N SER A 12 -8.21 -6.59 7.50
CA SER A 12 -7.79 -5.74 8.62
C SER A 12 -8.99 -4.95 9.15
N ILE A 13 -9.02 -4.62 10.43
CA ILE A 13 -10.00 -3.69 11.02
C ILE A 13 -10.00 -2.36 10.26
N ALA A 14 -8.83 -1.91 9.78
CA ALA A 14 -8.69 -0.70 9.00
C ALA A 14 -9.37 -0.76 7.61
N SER A 15 -9.88 -1.94 7.18
CA SER A 15 -10.56 -2.11 5.89
C SER A 15 -11.87 -1.35 5.78
N SER A 16 -12.48 -0.95 6.91
CA SER A 16 -13.63 -0.03 6.93
C SER A 16 -13.34 1.31 6.26
N LYS A 17 -12.07 1.75 6.26
CA LYS A 17 -11.63 2.98 5.57
C LYS A 17 -11.61 2.85 4.04
N SER A 18 -11.66 1.62 3.50
CA SER A 18 -11.68 1.39 2.05
C SER A 18 -12.92 1.97 1.38
N GLU A 19 -14.04 2.05 2.11
CA GLU A 19 -15.25 2.69 1.62
C GLU A 19 -15.05 4.18 1.34
N ILE A 20 -14.32 4.86 2.23
CA ILE A 20 -14.00 6.29 2.05
C ILE A 20 -13.07 6.49 0.85
N LEU A 21 -12.06 5.62 0.73
CA LEU A 21 -11.13 5.68 -0.41
C LEU A 21 -11.85 5.39 -1.72
N PHE A 22 -12.70 4.36 -1.76
CA PHE A 22 -13.51 4.05 -2.94
C PHE A 22 -14.33 5.26 -3.40
N ASN A 23 -15.04 5.91 -2.46
CA ASN A 23 -15.86 7.07 -2.79
C ASN A 23 -15.04 8.25 -3.34
N LEU A 24 -13.79 8.43 -2.87
CA LEU A 24 -12.89 9.46 -3.41
C LEU A 24 -12.41 9.11 -4.83
N LEU A 25 -12.02 7.85 -5.06
CA LEU A 25 -11.51 7.40 -6.34
C LEU A 25 -12.61 7.37 -7.41
N ASN A 26 -13.81 6.93 -7.04
CA ASN A 26 -14.94 6.73 -7.96
C ASN A 26 -15.60 8.04 -8.44
N GLN A 27 -15.13 9.21 -7.96
CA GLN A 27 -15.62 10.51 -8.44
C GLN A 27 -15.19 10.79 -9.88
N ASP A 28 -13.95 10.41 -10.22
CA ASP A 28 -13.32 10.76 -11.50
C ASP A 28 -12.80 9.53 -12.28
N ASN A 29 -12.96 8.31 -11.73
CA ASN A 29 -12.38 7.08 -12.28
C ASN A 29 -13.40 5.93 -12.28
N ASP A 30 -13.12 4.90 -13.08
CA ASP A 30 -13.84 3.64 -13.06
C ASP A 30 -13.18 2.68 -12.06
N VAL A 31 -13.86 2.41 -10.94
CA VAL A 31 -13.29 1.61 -9.84
C VAL A 31 -13.96 0.26 -9.70
N VAL A 32 -13.18 -0.80 -9.78
CA VAL A 32 -13.61 -2.17 -9.50
C VAL A 32 -13.05 -2.63 -8.15
N LEU A 33 -13.92 -3.22 -7.32
CA LEU A 33 -13.59 -3.66 -5.98
C LEU A 33 -13.29 -5.17 -5.96
N PHE A 34 -12.08 -5.50 -5.54
CA PHE A 34 -11.69 -6.86 -5.19
C PHE A 34 -11.45 -6.95 -3.69
N SER A 35 -11.77 -8.09 -3.09
CA SER A 35 -11.50 -8.33 -1.66
C SER A 35 -11.03 -9.75 -1.41
N THR A 36 -10.14 -9.92 -0.43
CA THR A 36 -9.97 -11.24 0.16
C THR A 36 -11.21 -11.62 0.97
N LYS A 37 -11.45 -12.92 1.22
CA LYS A 37 -12.56 -13.37 2.08
C LYS A 37 -12.51 -12.72 3.47
N GLU A 38 -11.31 -12.54 4.01
CA GLU A 38 -11.12 -11.90 5.31
C GLU A 38 -11.39 -10.39 5.23
N GLY A 39 -11.09 -9.73 4.11
CA GLY A 39 -11.36 -8.30 3.89
C GLY A 39 -12.84 -7.96 3.97
N LEU A 40 -13.70 -8.80 3.41
CA LEU A 40 -15.15 -8.60 3.44
C LEU A 40 -15.73 -8.50 4.84
N LYS A 41 -15.12 -9.16 5.84
CA LYS A 41 -15.62 -9.15 7.23
C LYS A 41 -15.59 -7.77 7.90
N TYR A 42 -14.75 -6.87 7.39
CA TYR A 42 -14.53 -5.54 7.96
C TYR A 42 -15.12 -4.40 7.12
N VAL A 43 -15.75 -4.73 6.02
CA VAL A 43 -16.47 -3.79 5.15
C VAL A 43 -17.95 -3.80 5.57
N SER A 44 -18.57 -2.62 5.63
CA SER A 44 -19.97 -2.53 6.10
C SER A 44 -20.94 -3.28 5.18
N GLU A 45 -21.98 -3.87 5.75
CA GLU A 45 -23.03 -4.54 4.98
C GLU A 45 -23.71 -3.58 3.99
N ASN A 46 -23.89 -2.32 4.40
CA ASN A 46 -24.46 -1.30 3.51
C ASN A 46 -23.60 -1.06 2.28
N PHE A 47 -22.28 -1.00 2.45
CA PHE A 47 -21.36 -0.82 1.33
C PHE A 47 -21.34 -2.06 0.42
N GLN A 48 -21.34 -3.27 0.99
CA GLN A 48 -21.40 -4.52 0.23
C GLN A 48 -22.71 -4.65 -0.58
N ASN A 49 -23.84 -4.20 -0.02
CA ASN A 49 -25.13 -4.25 -0.70
C ASN A 49 -25.25 -3.24 -1.86
N ASN A 50 -24.55 -2.10 -1.75
CA ASN A 50 -24.62 -1.05 -2.77
C ASN A 50 -23.50 -1.14 -3.81
N ASN A 51 -22.48 -1.96 -3.61
CA ASN A 51 -21.33 -2.07 -4.51
C ASN A 51 -21.00 -3.53 -4.79
N LYS A 52 -20.68 -3.83 -6.03
CA LYS A 52 -20.24 -5.16 -6.41
C LYS A 52 -18.78 -5.38 -5.99
N ILE A 53 -18.57 -6.25 -5.01
CA ILE A 53 -17.24 -6.62 -4.52
C ILE A 53 -16.94 -8.06 -4.92
N TYR A 54 -15.85 -8.25 -5.63
CA TYR A 54 -15.43 -9.57 -6.08
C TYR A 54 -14.42 -10.18 -5.10
N SER A 55 -14.73 -11.38 -4.63
CA SER A 55 -13.89 -12.10 -3.66
C SER A 55 -13.66 -13.57 -4.00
N GLN A 56 -14.39 -14.10 -4.99
CA GLN A 56 -14.40 -15.51 -5.37
C GLN A 56 -14.43 -15.66 -6.88
N TRP A 57 -13.86 -16.78 -7.35
CA TRP A 57 -13.81 -17.11 -8.77
C TRP A 57 -15.18 -17.37 -9.37
N GLU A 58 -16.08 -17.93 -8.57
CA GLU A 58 -17.43 -18.32 -8.99
C GLU A 58 -18.35 -17.13 -9.33
N GLN A 59 -17.88 -15.92 -9.02
CA GLN A 59 -18.62 -14.69 -9.38
C GLN A 59 -18.44 -14.30 -10.84
N PHE A 60 -17.64 -15.05 -11.60
CA PHE A 60 -17.31 -14.75 -12.99
C PHE A 60 -17.47 -15.96 -13.91
N GLU A 61 -17.66 -15.64 -15.18
CA GLU A 61 -17.44 -16.56 -16.29
C GLU A 61 -16.07 -16.24 -16.92
N GLY A 62 -15.25 -17.27 -17.18
CA GLY A 62 -13.95 -17.10 -17.82
C GLY A 62 -12.77 -16.89 -16.87
N SER A 63 -11.85 -15.98 -17.22
CA SER A 63 -10.58 -15.76 -16.51
C SER A 63 -10.46 -14.34 -15.95
N PRO A 64 -11.20 -14.00 -14.89
CA PRO A 64 -11.30 -12.63 -14.38
C PRO A 64 -9.96 -12.03 -13.96
N HIS A 65 -9.03 -12.81 -13.45
CA HIS A 65 -7.70 -12.34 -13.07
C HIS A 65 -6.91 -11.80 -14.27
N ILE A 66 -7.08 -12.41 -15.45
CA ILE A 66 -6.44 -11.93 -16.68
C ILE A 66 -7.14 -10.67 -17.20
N ASP A 67 -8.47 -10.71 -17.23
CA ASP A 67 -9.25 -9.62 -17.78
C ASP A 67 -9.08 -8.33 -16.97
N TYR A 68 -9.15 -8.42 -15.65
CA TYR A 68 -8.96 -7.25 -14.77
C TYR A 68 -7.51 -6.79 -14.64
N ALA A 69 -6.52 -7.70 -14.76
CA ALA A 69 -5.12 -7.30 -14.84
C ALA A 69 -4.84 -6.47 -16.11
N ARG A 70 -5.48 -6.80 -17.23
CA ARG A 70 -5.35 -6.05 -18.49
C ARG A 70 -6.18 -4.76 -18.51
N TRP A 71 -7.36 -4.79 -17.87
CA TRP A 71 -8.26 -3.65 -17.79
C TRP A 71 -7.74 -2.53 -16.91
N ALA A 72 -7.11 -2.84 -15.78
CA ALA A 72 -6.67 -1.86 -14.82
C ALA A 72 -5.49 -1.02 -15.34
N ASP A 73 -5.60 0.29 -15.21
CA ASP A 73 -4.50 1.22 -15.39
C ASP A 73 -3.69 1.37 -14.11
N LYS A 74 -4.34 1.19 -12.97
CA LYS A 74 -3.74 1.30 -11.64
C LYS A 74 -4.32 0.27 -10.69
N VAL A 75 -3.48 -0.32 -9.86
CA VAL A 75 -3.91 -1.23 -8.79
C VAL A 75 -3.53 -0.64 -7.44
N ILE A 76 -4.49 -0.62 -6.51
CA ILE A 76 -4.32 -0.08 -5.16
C ILE A 76 -4.78 -1.14 -4.16
N ILE A 77 -3.90 -1.55 -3.25
CA ILE A 77 -4.24 -2.45 -2.13
C ILE A 77 -4.38 -1.62 -0.87
N TYR A 78 -5.59 -1.53 -0.37
CA TYR A 78 -5.93 -0.70 0.77
C TYR A 78 -6.98 -1.36 1.67
N PRO A 79 -6.57 -1.83 2.85
CA PRO A 79 -5.21 -1.95 3.39
C PRO A 79 -4.43 -3.13 2.81
N GLY A 80 -3.09 -3.12 2.93
CA GLY A 80 -2.20 -4.24 2.69
C GLY A 80 -1.74 -4.86 4.00
N THR A 81 -2.28 -6.03 4.37
CA THR A 81 -1.90 -6.74 5.60
C THR A 81 -0.56 -7.47 5.45
N ALA A 82 0.11 -7.76 6.57
CA ALA A 82 1.35 -8.55 6.59
C ALA A 82 1.18 -9.89 5.87
N ASN A 83 0.06 -10.59 6.09
CA ASN A 83 -0.24 -11.86 5.41
C ASN A 83 -0.31 -11.68 3.88
N PHE A 84 -1.03 -10.65 3.42
CA PHE A 84 -1.18 -10.37 2.00
C PHE A 84 0.16 -10.01 1.34
N ILE A 85 0.92 -9.10 1.95
CA ILE A 85 2.26 -8.69 1.48
C ILE A 85 3.19 -9.90 1.40
N SER A 86 3.18 -10.76 2.42
CA SER A 86 4.00 -11.97 2.45
C SER A 86 3.63 -12.96 1.36
N LYS A 87 2.35 -13.22 1.15
CA LYS A 87 1.86 -14.09 0.08
C LYS A 87 2.27 -13.56 -1.29
N PHE A 88 2.06 -12.28 -1.55
CA PHE A 88 2.41 -11.66 -2.81
C PHE A 88 3.91 -11.70 -3.08
N ALA A 89 4.75 -11.41 -2.07
CA ALA A 89 6.21 -11.46 -2.18
C ALA A 89 6.75 -12.86 -2.51
N HIS A 90 6.00 -13.91 -2.14
CA HIS A 90 6.36 -15.30 -2.44
C HIS A 90 5.64 -15.87 -3.68
N GLY A 91 4.92 -15.04 -4.43
CA GLY A 91 4.22 -15.47 -5.64
C GLY A 91 3.06 -16.42 -5.39
N LEU A 92 2.44 -16.38 -4.22
CA LEU A 92 1.24 -17.17 -3.94
C LEU A 92 0.03 -16.59 -4.67
N ALA A 93 -0.81 -17.47 -5.22
CA ALA A 93 -2.00 -17.13 -6.00
C ALA A 93 -3.22 -17.92 -5.49
N ASP A 94 -3.40 -17.93 -4.17
CA ASP A 94 -4.44 -18.72 -3.50
C ASP A 94 -5.80 -17.99 -3.42
N ASP A 95 -5.87 -16.77 -3.94
CA ASP A 95 -7.12 -16.03 -4.12
C ASP A 95 -7.14 -15.24 -5.45
N LEU A 96 -8.31 -14.70 -5.78
CA LEU A 96 -8.53 -13.94 -7.01
C LEU A 96 -7.66 -12.68 -7.08
N LEU A 97 -7.51 -11.96 -5.96
CA LEU A 97 -6.74 -10.72 -5.91
C LEU A 97 -5.25 -10.97 -6.15
N LEU A 98 -4.67 -11.95 -5.45
CA LEU A 98 -3.25 -12.33 -5.63
C LEU A 98 -2.97 -12.82 -7.05
N SER A 99 -3.87 -13.66 -7.61
CA SER A 99 -3.75 -14.12 -8.99
C SER A 99 -3.76 -12.97 -9.99
N THR A 100 -4.62 -11.97 -9.76
CA THR A 100 -4.67 -10.76 -10.61
C THR A 100 -3.39 -9.96 -10.54
N LEU A 101 -2.82 -9.80 -9.33
CA LEU A 101 -1.56 -9.05 -9.14
C LEU A 101 -0.35 -9.75 -9.80
N LEU A 102 -0.33 -11.08 -9.86
CA LEU A 102 0.75 -11.80 -10.54
C LEU A 102 0.70 -11.61 -12.06
N MET A 103 -0.49 -11.38 -12.61
CA MET A 103 -0.69 -11.10 -14.03
C MET A 103 -0.51 -9.61 -14.39
N TYR A 104 -0.53 -8.72 -13.39
CA TYR A 104 -0.46 -7.28 -13.59
C TYR A 104 1.00 -6.82 -13.70
N ASP A 105 1.32 -6.09 -14.75
CA ASP A 105 2.69 -5.70 -15.13
C ASP A 105 3.02 -4.20 -14.94
N LYS A 106 2.02 -3.41 -14.49
CA LYS A 106 2.19 -1.99 -14.20
C LYS A 106 2.43 -1.77 -12.70
N GLU A 107 2.56 -0.51 -12.28
CA GLU A 107 2.83 -0.13 -10.89
C GLU A 107 1.66 -0.46 -9.95
N ILE A 108 1.97 -1.08 -8.82
CA ILE A 108 1.04 -1.44 -7.77
C ILE A 108 1.29 -0.54 -6.56
N TYR A 109 0.23 0.02 -6.00
CA TYR A 109 0.29 0.78 -4.76
C TYR A 109 -0.23 -0.09 -3.61
N ILE A 110 0.54 -0.23 -2.55
CA ILE A 110 0.11 -0.95 -1.35
C ILE A 110 0.22 -0.02 -0.14
N ALA A 111 -0.87 0.10 0.62
CA ALA A 111 -0.91 0.82 1.88
C ALA A 111 -0.85 -0.17 3.06
N PRO A 112 0.32 -0.36 3.68
CA PRO A 112 0.48 -1.32 4.77
C PRO A 112 -0.37 -0.95 5.99
N ALA A 113 -0.96 -1.98 6.63
CA ALA A 113 -1.68 -1.85 7.89
C ALA A 113 -1.47 -3.11 8.74
N MET A 114 -0.75 -2.95 9.84
CA MET A 114 -0.42 -4.03 10.78
C MET A 114 0.10 -3.45 12.08
N HIS A 115 0.24 -4.25 13.11
CA HIS A 115 0.88 -3.84 14.36
C HIS A 115 2.37 -3.54 14.15
N GLU A 116 2.98 -2.67 14.97
CA GLU A 116 4.37 -2.24 14.81
C GLU A 116 5.34 -3.40 14.85
N GLU A 117 5.16 -4.34 15.77
CA GLU A 117 6.02 -5.52 15.89
C GLU A 117 5.97 -6.39 14.63
N MET A 118 4.82 -6.48 13.98
CA MET A 118 4.70 -7.18 12.70
C MET A 118 5.40 -6.40 11.59
N PHE A 119 5.24 -5.07 11.56
CA PHE A 119 5.90 -4.24 10.55
C PHE A 119 7.42 -4.27 10.68
N MET A 120 7.94 -4.25 11.91
CA MET A 120 9.37 -4.28 12.20
C MET A 120 10.00 -5.67 12.10
N ASP A 121 9.21 -6.73 11.92
CA ASP A 121 9.73 -8.10 11.74
C ASP A 121 10.59 -8.20 10.48
N ASP A 122 11.77 -8.80 10.59
CA ASP A 122 12.76 -8.92 9.52
C ASP A 122 12.20 -9.60 8.26
N LYS A 123 11.26 -10.54 8.41
CA LYS A 123 10.65 -11.24 7.27
C LYS A 123 9.71 -10.32 6.51
N ILE A 124 8.94 -9.51 7.23
CA ILE A 124 8.06 -8.52 6.62
C ILE A 124 8.87 -7.45 5.90
N GLN A 125 9.94 -6.93 6.52
CA GLN A 125 10.83 -5.96 5.89
C GLN A 125 11.51 -6.53 4.63
N LYS A 126 11.95 -7.79 4.66
CA LYS A 126 12.48 -8.47 3.47
C LYS A 126 11.43 -8.64 2.37
N ASN A 127 10.19 -8.98 2.71
CA ASN A 127 9.10 -9.09 1.75
C ASN A 127 8.78 -7.76 1.08
N ILE A 128 8.77 -6.66 1.86
CA ILE A 128 8.59 -5.30 1.34
C ILE A 128 9.72 -4.94 0.39
N LEU A 129 10.97 -5.21 0.77
CA LEU A 129 12.13 -4.95 -0.06
C LEU A 129 12.10 -5.75 -1.37
N ASN A 130 11.73 -7.02 -1.33
CA ASN A 130 11.62 -7.88 -2.51
C ASN A 130 10.55 -7.38 -3.52
N LEU A 131 9.56 -6.65 -3.04
CA LEU A 131 8.50 -6.09 -3.89
C LEU A 131 8.79 -4.65 -4.37
N SER A 132 9.85 -4.01 -3.88
CA SER A 132 10.10 -2.56 -4.09
C SER A 132 10.29 -2.15 -5.54
N ASP A 133 10.70 -3.06 -6.41
CA ASP A 133 10.85 -2.79 -7.86
C ASP A 133 9.50 -2.72 -8.59
N LYS A 134 8.47 -3.34 -8.04
CA LYS A 134 7.13 -3.44 -8.65
C LYS A 134 6.06 -2.69 -7.87
N VAL A 135 6.28 -2.45 -6.59
CA VAL A 135 5.29 -1.94 -5.64
C VAL A 135 5.75 -0.62 -5.03
N THR A 136 4.89 0.38 -5.11
CA THR A 136 5.03 1.61 -4.33
C THR A 136 4.28 1.47 -3.01
N PHE A 137 5.02 1.39 -1.90
CA PHE A 137 4.44 1.34 -0.57
C PHE A 137 4.06 2.74 -0.06
N CYS A 138 2.78 2.93 0.26
CA CYS A 138 2.22 4.19 0.76
C CYS A 138 1.98 4.10 2.28
N GLY A 139 2.95 4.48 3.08
CA GLY A 139 2.94 4.30 4.54
C GLY A 139 3.74 3.08 4.96
N PRO A 140 3.53 2.51 6.17
CA PRO A 140 2.52 2.94 7.15
C PRO A 140 2.83 4.27 7.82
N ARG A 141 1.89 4.77 8.64
CA ARG A 141 2.07 5.98 9.47
C ARG A 141 2.27 5.61 10.92
N PHE A 142 2.89 6.52 11.68
CA PHE A 142 2.87 6.48 13.13
C PHE A 142 1.51 6.97 13.64
N GLY A 143 0.98 6.33 14.66
CA GLY A 143 -0.27 6.74 15.31
C GLY A 143 -0.91 5.63 16.13
N ASP A 144 -2.17 5.85 16.51
CA ASP A 144 -2.93 4.88 17.28
C ASP A 144 -3.17 3.61 16.46
N LEU A 145 -2.82 2.50 17.05
CA LEU A 145 -3.03 1.15 16.56
C LEU A 145 -4.27 0.53 17.24
N ASP A 146 -4.61 -0.69 16.85
CA ASP A 146 -5.62 -1.47 17.56
C ASP A 146 -5.18 -1.72 19.00
N ILE A 147 -6.13 -1.98 19.91
CA ILE A 147 -5.90 -2.21 21.35
C ILE A 147 -5.29 -1.05 22.16
N GLY A 148 -5.21 0.17 21.59
CA GLY A 148 -4.78 1.37 22.31
C GLY A 148 -3.28 1.63 22.33
N ASP A 149 -2.49 0.86 21.59
CA ASP A 149 -1.06 1.11 21.41
C ASP A 149 -0.80 2.21 20.39
N GLN A 150 0.39 2.81 20.45
CA GLN A 150 0.88 3.74 19.45
C GLN A 150 2.18 3.22 18.81
N GLY A 151 2.27 3.33 17.50
CA GLY A 151 3.44 2.85 16.78
C GLY A 151 3.37 3.06 15.28
N VAL A 152 4.41 2.57 14.58
CA VAL A 152 4.49 2.57 13.13
C VAL A 152 3.78 1.32 12.58
N GLY A 153 2.62 1.48 12.01
CA GLY A 153 1.80 0.36 11.50
C GLY A 153 0.42 0.81 11.08
N ARG A 154 0.06 2.05 11.45
CA ARG A 154 -1.23 2.64 11.13
C ARG A 154 -1.41 2.84 9.63
N LEU A 155 -2.56 2.43 9.13
CA LEU A 155 -2.96 2.69 7.74
C LEU A 155 -2.96 4.19 7.44
N ILE A 156 -2.34 4.58 6.32
CA ILE A 156 -2.43 5.95 5.79
C ILE A 156 -3.90 6.37 5.58
N GLU A 157 -4.23 7.62 5.85
CA GLU A 157 -5.59 8.09 5.69
C GLU A 157 -6.03 8.13 4.21
N PRO A 158 -7.32 7.84 3.91
CA PRO A 158 -7.81 7.78 2.53
C PRO A 158 -7.53 9.04 1.72
N LYS A 159 -7.73 10.22 2.30
CA LYS A 159 -7.46 11.51 1.65
C LYS A 159 -5.97 11.73 1.38
N GLU A 160 -5.12 11.31 2.30
CA GLU A 160 -3.67 11.42 2.14
C GLU A 160 -3.19 10.50 1.01
N LEU A 161 -3.66 9.26 0.97
CA LEU A 161 -3.34 8.36 -0.13
C LEU A 161 -3.84 8.90 -1.46
N HIS A 162 -5.08 9.37 -1.54
CA HIS A 162 -5.63 10.00 -2.74
C HIS A 162 -4.74 11.16 -3.22
N ASN A 163 -4.28 12.02 -2.31
CA ASN A 163 -3.37 13.11 -2.66
C ASN A 163 -2.02 12.59 -3.21
N ILE A 164 -1.45 11.54 -2.62
CA ILE A 164 -0.21 10.93 -3.13
C ILE A 164 -0.40 10.41 -4.56
N LEU A 165 -1.54 9.78 -4.85
CA LEU A 165 -1.83 9.20 -6.15
C LEU A 165 -2.04 10.26 -7.25
N TYR A 166 -2.63 11.41 -6.89
CA TYR A 166 -3.08 12.42 -7.85
C TYR A 166 -2.44 13.80 -7.70
N SER A 167 -1.61 14.04 -6.66
CA SER A 167 -0.84 15.28 -6.61
C SER A 167 0.10 15.34 -7.81
N LYS A 168 0.12 16.46 -8.49
CA LYS A 168 1.17 16.75 -9.49
C LYS A 168 2.51 16.58 -8.78
N LYS A 169 3.36 15.66 -9.24
CA LYS A 169 4.71 15.48 -8.71
C LYS A 169 5.49 16.77 -8.97
N GLU A 170 5.47 17.69 -8.01
CA GLU A 170 6.44 18.77 -7.98
C GLU A 170 7.78 18.12 -7.65
N LYS A 171 8.72 18.17 -8.60
CA LYS A 171 10.09 17.73 -8.33
C LYS A 171 10.74 18.76 -7.40
N VAL A 172 10.71 18.48 -6.11
CA VAL A 172 11.50 19.22 -5.14
C VAL A 172 12.91 18.65 -5.17
N ILE A 173 13.85 19.41 -5.73
CA ILE A 173 15.27 19.08 -5.64
C ILE A 173 15.77 19.66 -4.33
N VAL A 174 16.03 18.80 -3.36
CA VAL A 174 16.70 19.19 -2.12
C VAL A 174 18.21 19.00 -2.34
N THR A 175 18.94 20.09 -2.50
CA THR A 175 20.41 20.05 -2.48
C THR A 175 20.88 20.21 -1.05
N SER A 176 21.44 19.17 -0.47
CA SER A 176 22.18 19.27 0.80
C SER A 176 23.67 19.26 0.51
N GLY A 177 24.32 20.35 0.82
CA GLY A 177 25.78 20.43 0.84
C GLY A 177 26.32 20.30 2.26
N PRO A 178 27.56 19.89 2.48
CA PRO A 178 28.15 19.93 3.79
C PRO A 178 28.26 21.40 4.25
N THR A 179 27.54 21.72 5.32
CA THR A 179 27.75 22.99 6.05
C THR A 179 28.78 22.72 7.11
N SER A 180 29.95 23.32 6.98
CA SER A 180 30.94 23.37 8.05
C SER A 180 30.87 24.75 8.70
N GLU A 181 30.46 24.81 9.92
CA GLU A 181 30.51 26.01 10.75
C GLU A 181 31.56 25.79 11.84
N TYR A 182 32.56 26.68 11.87
CA TYR A 182 33.59 26.64 12.93
C TYR A 182 33.01 27.30 14.17
N ILE A 183 32.33 26.50 15.00
CA ILE A 183 31.80 27.00 16.28
C ILE A 183 32.82 26.88 17.41
N ASP A 184 33.61 25.81 17.43
CA ASP A 184 34.62 25.56 18.44
C ASP A 184 35.62 24.53 17.90
N LEU A 185 36.91 24.75 18.13
CA LEU A 185 37.97 23.82 17.76
C LEU A 185 37.89 22.46 18.46
N SER A 186 37.23 22.37 19.60
CA SER A 186 36.98 21.11 20.33
C SER A 186 35.92 20.22 19.69
N LEU A 187 35.11 20.73 18.75
CA LEU A 187 34.03 20.02 18.08
C LEU A 187 34.32 19.66 16.62
N ILE A 188 35.57 19.85 16.20
CA ILE A 188 35.98 19.71 14.77
C ILE A 188 35.70 18.35 14.17
N HIS A 189 35.51 17.30 14.96
CA HIS A 189 35.43 15.94 14.47
C HIS A 189 34.05 15.32 14.47
N ILE A 190 33.00 16.06 14.80
CA ILE A 190 31.65 15.51 14.89
C ILE A 190 31.00 15.35 13.49
N SER A 191 31.49 16.04 12.47
CA SER A 191 30.92 16.05 11.14
C SER A 191 31.79 15.47 10.03
N GLU A 192 32.97 14.92 10.33
CA GLU A 192 33.75 14.23 9.31
C GLU A 192 33.14 12.85 9.04
N PRO A 193 32.72 12.59 7.78
CA PRO A 193 32.40 11.22 7.40
C PRO A 193 33.72 10.42 7.49
N THR A 194 33.72 9.37 8.31
CA THR A 194 34.76 8.36 8.32
C THR A 194 34.98 7.86 6.89
N ARG A 195 36.08 8.31 6.26
CA ARG A 195 36.51 7.69 5.01
C ARG A 195 36.87 6.24 5.33
N PRO A 196 36.34 5.27 4.58
CA PRO A 196 36.85 3.92 4.70
C PRO A 196 38.33 3.94 4.36
N LEU A 197 39.16 3.46 5.27
CA LEU A 197 40.56 3.18 5.02
C LEU A 197 40.61 2.10 3.92
N ILE A 198 41.12 2.50 2.78
CA ILE A 198 41.49 1.57 1.71
C ILE A 198 42.75 0.85 2.12
#